data_c1f02ab8c88293c0c8566664a2e5cffb
#
_entry.id   c1f02ab8c88293c0c8566664a2e5cffb
#
_cell.length_a   1.000
_cell.length_b   1.000
_cell.length_c   1.000
_cell.angle_alpha   90.00
_cell.angle_beta   90.00
_cell.angle_gamma   90.00
#
_symmetry.space_group_name_H-M   'P 1'
#
loop_
_entity.id
_entity.type
_entity.pdbx_description
1 polymer ?
#
loop_
_entity_poly.entity_id
_entity_poly.type
_entity_poly.pdbx_seq_one_letter_code
_entity_poly.pdbx_strand_id
1 'polypeptide(L)'
;MKHLISRRNFLKAAGVTTAAAAMAVGAPAASACWTGEKSEVTILYTNDVHTYIDKQAPELTYAAIAALKQSYQNAGKKVLLVDAGDHVQGTAYGSMDQGASIIELMNAAGYDAATPGNHEFDYGMDRAKELMRDADFPYLSCNWVDLCTNLRVLPEIKVFVRGGVRIAFVGITTPETFTKSTPAYFMNKAQTKYIYDILGGEDGQKLYSAVQKAVDKAKCLADVVIGLGHLGVDPSSSPWTSEEVIAHTTGFDAFIDGHSHTVMENKQVADASGRLVTLTQTGSYFANVGEMTIAPDGTISTRLVSTYDQEDVAVAAEQAAWVNTVDDMLGEKIAVADTKFLHHRPCYRQTPHPLRRDQPGRLCGRRHLHLLQ
;
A
#
# COMPACT_ATOMS: atom_id res chain seq x y z
N MET A 1 3.81 -19.42 27.25
CA MET A 1 3.34 -18.36 26.39
C MET A 1 3.29 -17.07 27.19
N LYS A 2 4.25 -16.16 26.95
CA LYS A 2 4.26 -14.83 27.57
C LYS A 2 3.62 -13.88 26.57
N HIS A 3 2.39 -13.44 26.85
CA HIS A 3 1.76 -12.38 26.07
C HIS A 3 2.61 -11.10 26.20
N LEU A 4 3.29 -10.71 25.14
CA LEU A 4 3.89 -9.39 25.03
C LEU A 4 2.73 -8.38 24.93
N ILE A 5 2.69 -7.46 25.88
CA ILE A 5 1.66 -6.41 25.91
C ILE A 5 2.03 -5.40 24.82
N SER A 6 1.18 -5.26 23.79
CA SER A 6 1.30 -4.24 22.75
C SER A 6 1.38 -2.84 23.38
N ARG A 7 2.15 -1.93 22.78
CA ARG A 7 2.27 -0.51 23.22
C ARG A 7 0.91 0.18 23.38
N ARG A 8 -0.10 -0.25 22.60
CA ARG A 8 -1.48 0.23 22.68
C ARG A 8 -2.15 -0.13 24.02
N ASN A 9 -1.85 -1.32 24.58
CA ASN A 9 -2.38 -1.76 25.87
C ASN A 9 -1.67 -1.10 27.04
N PHE A 10 -0.40 -0.72 26.89
CA PHE A 10 0.35 0.04 27.90
C PHE A 10 -0.18 1.47 28.05
N LEU A 11 -0.51 2.15 26.92
CA LEU A 11 -1.07 3.51 26.94
C LEU A 11 -2.52 3.58 27.47
N LYS A 12 -3.28 2.49 27.38
CA LYS A 12 -4.64 2.42 27.97
C LYS A 12 -4.65 2.28 29.50
N ALA A 13 -3.53 1.86 30.09
CA ALA A 13 -3.38 1.73 31.55
C ALA A 13 -2.92 3.02 32.24
N ALA A 14 -2.42 4.02 31.49
CA ALA A 14 -2.05 5.34 31.99
C ALA A 14 -3.23 6.30 31.78
N GLY A 15 -3.97 6.56 32.84
CA GLY A 15 -5.26 7.23 32.96
C GLY A 15 -5.51 8.42 32.02
N VAL A 16 -6.66 8.38 31.38
CA VAL A 16 -7.26 9.47 30.59
C VAL A 16 -7.92 10.47 31.54
N THR A 17 -7.43 11.70 31.58
CA THR A 17 -8.19 12.85 32.05
C THR A 17 -8.92 13.46 30.86
N THR A 18 -10.23 13.36 30.86
CA THR A 18 -11.14 13.97 29.88
C THR A 18 -11.19 15.48 30.07
N ALA A 19 -10.74 16.23 29.05
CA ALA A 19 -11.12 17.62 28.88
C ALA A 19 -12.23 17.72 27.83
N ALA A 20 -13.45 17.99 28.27
CA ALA A 20 -14.56 18.31 27.39
C ALA A 20 -14.34 19.72 26.80
N ALA A 21 -14.14 19.83 25.50
CA ALA A 21 -14.13 21.09 24.78
C ALA A 21 -15.51 21.33 24.16
N ALA A 22 -16.18 22.40 24.61
CA ALA A 22 -17.44 22.89 24.08
C ALA A 22 -17.27 23.35 22.62
N MET A 23 -18.17 22.93 21.74
CA MET A 23 -18.27 23.42 20.37
C MET A 23 -18.87 24.82 20.36
N ALA A 24 -18.05 25.82 20.05
CA ALA A 24 -18.52 27.14 19.66
C ALA A 24 -18.68 27.17 18.13
N VAL A 25 -19.92 27.34 17.68
CA VAL A 25 -20.27 27.57 16.28
C VAL A 25 -19.93 29.01 15.93
N GLY A 26 -19.09 29.23 14.90
CA GLY A 26 -19.03 30.49 14.17
C GLY A 26 -17.79 31.35 14.39
N ALA A 27 -16.66 30.95 13.80
CA ALA A 27 -15.66 31.90 13.30
C ALA A 27 -15.01 31.27 12.07
N PRO A 28 -14.69 32.05 10.99
CA PRO A 28 -13.90 31.49 9.90
C PRO A 28 -12.57 31.01 10.48
N ALA A 29 -12.20 29.77 10.20
CA ALA A 29 -10.90 29.24 10.59
C ALA A 29 -9.84 30.12 9.94
N ALA A 30 -9.30 31.07 10.74
CA ALA A 30 -8.04 31.71 10.38
C ALA A 30 -7.05 30.55 10.20
N SER A 31 -6.56 30.33 9.00
CA SER A 31 -5.45 29.42 8.77
C SER A 31 -4.34 29.88 9.71
N ALA A 32 -4.11 29.11 10.77
CA ALA A 32 -3.01 29.38 11.68
C ALA A 32 -1.74 29.24 10.85
N CYS A 33 -1.23 30.38 10.40
CA CYS A 33 0.04 30.46 9.72
C CYS A 33 1.07 29.97 10.74
N TRP A 34 1.58 28.75 10.55
CA TRP A 34 2.67 28.24 11.37
C TRP A 34 3.89 29.13 11.11
N THR A 35 4.26 29.93 12.11
CA THR A 35 5.38 30.88 12.02
C THR A 35 6.72 30.25 12.42
N GLY A 36 6.76 28.93 12.66
CA GLY A 36 7.99 28.18 12.95
C GLY A 36 8.87 27.98 11.71
N GLU A 37 10.16 27.90 11.95
CA GLU A 37 11.14 27.60 10.89
C GLU A 37 10.85 26.22 10.29
N LYS A 38 10.62 26.15 8.96
CA LYS A 38 10.40 24.88 8.25
C LYS A 38 11.73 24.19 8.06
N SER A 39 11.78 22.88 8.32
CA SER A 39 12.93 22.03 8.04
C SER A 39 12.59 20.98 7.00
N GLU A 40 13.61 20.43 6.37
CA GLU A 40 13.47 19.32 5.42
C GLU A 40 12.72 18.14 6.05
N VAL A 41 11.81 17.54 5.27
CA VAL A 41 11.09 16.32 5.64
C VAL A 41 11.39 15.24 4.62
N THR A 42 11.71 14.06 5.09
CA THR A 42 11.91 12.86 4.26
C THR A 42 10.72 11.93 4.44
N ILE A 43 10.16 11.45 3.34
CA ILE A 43 9.13 10.41 3.32
C ILE A 43 9.75 9.17 2.66
N LEU A 44 9.91 8.11 3.42
CA LEU A 44 10.22 6.79 2.91
C LEU A 44 8.90 6.10 2.50
N TYR A 45 8.92 5.36 1.40
CA TYR A 45 7.70 4.67 0.95
C TYR A 45 8.01 3.34 0.27
N THR A 46 7.06 2.42 0.42
CA THR A 46 7.04 1.10 -0.22
C THR A 46 5.72 0.88 -0.93
N ASN A 47 5.69 -0.07 -1.85
CA ASN A 47 4.50 -0.60 -2.50
C ASN A 47 4.76 -2.03 -2.99
N ASP A 48 3.70 -2.82 -3.16
CA ASP A 48 3.74 -4.15 -3.78
C ASP A 48 4.83 -5.06 -3.17
N VAL A 49 4.94 -5.07 -1.85
CA VAL A 49 5.92 -5.91 -1.12
C VAL A 49 5.58 -7.40 -1.26
N HIS A 50 4.28 -7.75 -1.33
CA HIS A 50 3.80 -9.10 -1.57
C HIS A 50 4.44 -10.16 -0.67
N THR A 51 4.66 -9.82 0.59
CA THR A 51 5.17 -10.75 1.62
C THR A 51 6.57 -11.34 1.35
N TYR A 52 7.38 -10.69 0.51
CA TYR A 52 8.76 -11.11 0.23
C TYR A 52 9.68 -10.72 1.39
N ILE A 53 9.62 -11.51 2.48
CA ILE A 53 10.35 -11.26 3.73
C ILE A 53 11.54 -12.20 3.95
N ASP A 54 11.83 -13.10 3.03
CA ASP A 54 12.92 -14.09 3.10
C ASP A 54 14.27 -13.59 2.58
N LYS A 55 14.35 -12.31 2.24
CA LYS A 55 15.58 -11.64 1.80
C LYS A 55 16.50 -11.31 2.97
N GLN A 56 17.76 -11.06 2.63
CA GLN A 56 18.81 -10.69 3.58
C GLN A 56 19.62 -9.50 3.07
N ALA A 57 20.21 -8.73 3.98
CA ALA A 57 21.07 -7.61 3.61
C ALA A 57 22.18 -8.06 2.61
N PRO A 58 22.50 -7.23 1.60
CA PRO A 58 22.09 -5.84 1.41
C PRO A 58 20.75 -5.64 0.68
N GLU A 59 19.98 -6.70 0.41
CA GLU A 59 18.64 -6.55 -0.14
C GLU A 59 17.71 -5.89 0.88
N LEU A 60 16.67 -5.21 0.37
CA LEU A 60 15.72 -4.52 1.25
C LEU A 60 14.75 -5.50 1.91
N THR A 61 14.50 -5.26 3.19
CA THR A 61 13.57 -5.99 4.06
C THR A 61 12.88 -4.99 4.97
N TYR A 62 11.88 -5.41 5.74
CA TYR A 62 11.32 -4.55 6.80
C TYR A 62 12.39 -4.13 7.82
N ALA A 63 13.32 -5.02 8.14
CA ALA A 63 14.44 -4.73 9.05
C ALA A 63 15.41 -3.69 8.48
N ALA A 64 15.73 -3.78 7.18
CA ALA A 64 16.57 -2.80 6.50
C ALA A 64 15.90 -1.43 6.43
N ILE A 65 14.59 -1.37 6.14
CA ILE A 65 13.82 -0.12 6.07
C ILE A 65 13.69 0.52 7.46
N ALA A 66 13.47 -0.29 8.52
CA ALA A 66 13.45 0.19 9.88
C ALA A 66 14.81 0.83 10.27
N ALA A 67 15.93 0.17 9.95
CA ALA A 67 17.27 0.68 10.18
C ALA A 67 17.53 1.97 9.38
N LEU A 68 17.12 2.04 8.12
CA LEU A 68 17.23 3.24 7.29
C LEU A 68 16.45 4.41 7.91
N LYS A 69 15.18 4.18 8.28
CA LYS A 69 14.36 5.18 8.99
C LYS A 69 15.06 5.66 10.27
N GLN A 70 15.54 4.73 11.08
CA GLN A 70 16.24 5.05 12.33
C GLN A 70 17.52 5.83 12.09
N SER A 71 18.30 5.49 11.06
CA SER A 71 19.54 6.20 10.72
C SER A 71 19.27 7.67 10.40
N TYR A 72 18.19 7.95 9.65
CA TYR A 72 17.77 9.31 9.33
C TYR A 72 17.27 10.07 10.56
N GLN A 73 16.51 9.42 11.44
CA GLN A 73 16.07 10.01 12.71
C GLN A 73 17.26 10.35 13.62
N ASN A 74 18.26 9.45 13.70
CA ASN A 74 19.48 9.68 14.46
C ASN A 74 20.32 10.85 13.89
N ALA A 75 20.26 11.05 12.57
CA ALA A 75 20.85 12.22 11.90
C ALA A 75 20.03 13.52 12.07
N GLY A 76 18.93 13.47 12.84
CA GLY A 76 18.07 14.64 13.11
C GLY A 76 17.04 14.93 12.03
N LYS A 77 16.94 14.11 10.96
CA LYS A 77 15.95 14.27 9.90
C LYS A 77 14.54 14.01 10.43
N LYS A 78 13.56 14.67 9.81
CA LYS A 78 12.12 14.48 10.08
C LYS A 78 11.57 13.47 9.08
N VAL A 79 11.32 12.24 9.53
CA VAL A 79 11.01 11.10 8.66
C VAL A 79 9.57 10.64 8.87
N LEU A 80 8.91 10.27 7.78
CA LEU A 80 7.69 9.46 7.72
C LEU A 80 7.98 8.20 6.90
N LEU A 81 7.26 7.11 7.15
CA LEU A 81 7.32 5.87 6.38
C LEU A 81 5.89 5.46 6.04
N VAL A 82 5.58 5.32 4.74
CA VAL A 82 4.23 5.00 4.26
C VAL A 82 4.26 3.84 3.25
N ASP A 83 3.10 3.20 3.06
CA ASP A 83 2.97 2.10 2.10
C ASP A 83 1.79 2.32 1.15
N ALA A 84 2.00 2.03 -0.12
CA ALA A 84 1.01 2.20 -1.18
C ALA A 84 0.30 0.89 -1.57
N GLY A 85 0.20 -0.08 -0.65
CA GLY A 85 -0.65 -1.27 -0.77
C GLY A 85 0.03 -2.51 -1.34
N ASP A 86 -0.71 -3.62 -1.34
CA ASP A 86 -0.32 -4.96 -1.77
C ASP A 86 0.86 -5.53 -0.96
N HIS A 87 0.72 -5.54 0.36
CA HIS A 87 1.76 -6.06 1.25
C HIS A 87 1.40 -7.39 1.93
N VAL A 88 0.10 -7.76 2.10
CA VAL A 88 -0.29 -8.92 2.92
C VAL A 88 -0.36 -10.24 2.18
N GLN A 89 -0.35 -10.26 0.85
CA GLN A 89 -0.51 -11.46 0.03
C GLN A 89 0.65 -11.59 -0.98
N GLY A 90 1.06 -12.82 -1.30
CA GLY A 90 2.07 -13.11 -2.31
C GLY A 90 2.76 -14.45 -2.12
N THR A 91 3.57 -14.59 -1.09
CA THR A 91 4.30 -15.83 -0.76
C THR A 91 3.61 -16.65 0.34
N ALA A 92 4.19 -17.81 0.68
CA ALA A 92 3.73 -18.61 1.80
C ALA A 92 3.79 -17.84 3.13
N TYR A 93 4.75 -16.94 3.29
CA TYR A 93 4.97 -16.18 4.53
C TYR A 93 3.75 -15.33 4.94
N GLY A 94 3.05 -14.76 3.98
CA GLY A 94 1.80 -14.06 4.28
C GLY A 94 0.56 -14.95 4.21
N SER A 95 0.61 -16.04 3.42
CA SER A 95 -0.57 -16.90 3.23
C SER A 95 -0.87 -17.77 4.43
N MET A 96 0.13 -18.20 5.20
CA MET A 96 -0.02 -19.13 6.31
C MET A 96 -0.82 -18.55 7.48
N ASP A 97 -0.73 -17.26 7.71
CA ASP A 97 -1.45 -16.53 8.76
C ASP A 97 -2.40 -15.46 8.24
N GLN A 98 -2.62 -15.46 6.91
CA GLN A 98 -3.49 -14.50 6.23
C GLN A 98 -3.08 -13.04 6.50
N GLY A 99 -1.77 -12.77 6.44
CA GLY A 99 -1.17 -11.45 6.50
C GLY A 99 -0.90 -10.90 7.92
N ALA A 100 -1.14 -11.66 8.99
CA ALA A 100 -0.91 -11.15 10.36
C ALA A 100 0.56 -10.78 10.60
N SER A 101 1.48 -11.68 10.26
CA SER A 101 2.92 -11.47 10.40
C SER A 101 3.41 -10.22 9.67
N ILE A 102 2.83 -9.93 8.51
CA ILE A 102 3.21 -8.74 7.74
C ILE A 102 2.80 -7.46 8.48
N ILE A 103 1.59 -7.42 9.04
CA ILE A 103 1.15 -6.27 9.85
C ILE A 103 2.03 -6.10 11.10
N GLU A 104 2.42 -7.19 11.76
CA GLU A 104 3.35 -7.14 12.89
C GLU A 104 4.71 -6.57 12.48
N LEU A 105 5.29 -7.02 11.37
CA LEU A 105 6.54 -6.49 10.83
C LEU A 105 6.44 -5.02 10.41
N MET A 106 5.32 -4.59 9.81
CA MET A 106 5.08 -3.19 9.48
C MET A 106 4.94 -2.32 10.73
N ASN A 107 4.27 -2.83 11.79
CA ASN A 107 4.20 -2.17 13.09
C ASN A 107 5.59 -2.02 13.71
N ALA A 108 6.40 -3.07 13.68
CA ALA A 108 7.76 -3.07 14.20
C ALA A 108 8.69 -2.13 13.41
N ALA A 109 8.57 -2.10 12.09
CA ALA A 109 9.30 -1.17 11.22
C ALA A 109 8.83 0.30 11.38
N GLY A 110 7.68 0.49 12.03
CA GLY A 110 7.15 1.80 12.38
C GLY A 110 6.56 2.56 11.20
N TYR A 111 5.74 1.92 10.38
CA TYR A 111 4.96 2.60 9.36
C TYR A 111 4.05 3.67 9.97
N ASP A 112 3.87 4.78 9.26
CA ASP A 112 3.07 5.93 9.72
C ASP A 112 1.68 5.95 9.06
N ALA A 113 1.53 5.44 7.82
CA ALA A 113 0.25 5.28 7.12
C ALA A 113 0.37 4.25 5.99
N ALA A 114 -0.78 3.69 5.55
CA ALA A 114 -0.88 2.89 4.34
C ALA A 114 -2.18 3.16 3.57
N THR A 115 -2.23 2.77 2.29
CA THR A 115 -3.47 2.60 1.52
C THR A 115 -3.65 1.12 1.20
N PRO A 116 -4.88 0.59 1.16
CA PRO A 116 -5.07 -0.78 0.69
C PRO A 116 -4.94 -0.86 -0.83
N GLY A 117 -4.20 -1.86 -1.31
CA GLY A 117 -4.24 -2.32 -2.69
C GLY A 117 -5.37 -3.33 -2.91
N ASN A 118 -5.31 -4.09 -4.01
CA ASN A 118 -6.32 -5.11 -4.28
C ASN A 118 -6.06 -6.42 -3.50
N HIS A 119 -4.82 -6.73 -3.19
CA HIS A 119 -4.45 -7.96 -2.50
C HIS A 119 -4.66 -7.90 -0.98
N GLU A 120 -4.94 -6.75 -0.40
CA GLU A 120 -5.39 -6.65 0.99
C GLU A 120 -6.75 -7.33 1.23
N PHE A 121 -7.51 -7.60 0.16
CA PHE A 121 -8.83 -8.24 0.25
C PHE A 121 -8.82 -9.74 -0.06
N ASP A 122 -7.69 -10.35 -0.41
CA ASP A 122 -7.62 -11.74 -0.88
C ASP A 122 -7.99 -12.78 0.19
N TYR A 123 -7.86 -12.44 1.45
CA TYR A 123 -8.30 -13.27 2.58
C TYR A 123 -9.73 -12.95 3.05
N GLY A 124 -10.46 -12.15 2.28
CA GLY A 124 -11.84 -11.75 2.55
C GLY A 124 -11.97 -10.43 3.31
N MET A 125 -13.15 -9.83 3.21
CA MET A 125 -13.45 -8.51 3.75
C MET A 125 -13.28 -8.41 5.27
N ASP A 126 -13.71 -9.44 6.01
CA ASP A 126 -13.61 -9.43 7.48
C ASP A 126 -12.14 -9.45 7.91
N ARG A 127 -11.32 -10.28 7.24
CA ARG A 127 -9.88 -10.38 7.51
C ARG A 127 -9.16 -9.07 7.13
N ALA A 128 -9.45 -8.48 5.97
CA ALA A 128 -8.89 -7.19 5.59
C ALA A 128 -9.12 -6.12 6.66
N LYS A 129 -10.36 -6.01 7.15
CA LYS A 129 -10.70 -5.07 8.22
C LYS A 129 -10.05 -5.39 9.56
N GLU A 130 -9.82 -6.66 9.87
CA GLU A 130 -9.10 -7.11 11.06
C GLU A 130 -7.64 -6.65 10.98
N LEU A 131 -6.94 -6.98 9.90
CA LEU A 131 -5.55 -6.56 9.67
C LEU A 131 -5.38 -5.04 9.76
N MET A 132 -6.28 -4.28 9.13
CA MET A 132 -6.25 -2.81 9.19
C MET A 132 -6.51 -2.25 10.59
N ARG A 133 -7.22 -2.98 11.46
CA ARG A 133 -7.39 -2.59 12.89
C ARG A 133 -6.20 -2.96 13.75
N ASP A 134 -5.49 -4.03 13.40
CA ASP A 134 -4.32 -4.53 14.14
C ASP A 134 -3.06 -3.72 13.80
N ALA A 135 -3.09 -2.96 12.71
CA ALA A 135 -2.05 -2.00 12.36
C ALA A 135 -1.98 -0.85 13.38
N ASP A 136 -0.77 -0.49 13.80
CA ASP A 136 -0.50 0.66 14.68
C ASP A 136 -0.54 2.01 13.90
N PHE A 137 -0.80 1.96 12.60
CA PHE A 137 -0.90 3.09 11.67
C PHE A 137 -2.27 3.09 10.96
N PRO A 138 -2.76 4.26 10.51
CA PRO A 138 -4.02 4.33 9.77
C PRO A 138 -3.88 3.82 8.34
N TYR A 139 -4.86 3.04 7.89
CA TYR A 139 -5.13 2.85 6.47
C TYR A 139 -6.04 3.97 5.97
N LEU A 140 -5.83 4.39 4.72
CA LEU A 140 -6.52 5.50 4.08
C LEU A 140 -7.16 5.07 2.77
N SER A 141 -8.42 5.47 2.54
CA SER A 141 -9.07 5.32 1.24
C SER A 141 -10.21 6.32 1.07
N CYS A 142 -10.11 7.20 0.09
CA CYS A 142 -11.16 8.19 -0.19
C CYS A 142 -12.29 7.65 -1.08
N ASN A 143 -12.13 6.46 -1.65
CA ASN A 143 -13.09 5.89 -2.59
C ASN A 143 -13.68 4.53 -2.18
N TRP A 144 -13.29 3.94 -1.05
CA TRP A 144 -13.93 2.74 -0.51
C TRP A 144 -15.13 3.10 0.36
N VAL A 145 -16.34 2.62 -0.03
CA VAL A 145 -17.63 2.99 0.54
C VAL A 145 -18.38 1.77 1.06
N ASP A 146 -18.99 1.89 2.22
CA ASP A 146 -20.04 0.99 2.70
C ASP A 146 -21.39 1.45 2.10
N LEU A 147 -21.97 0.63 1.23
CA LEU A 147 -23.24 0.94 0.53
C LEU A 147 -24.48 0.86 1.44
N CYS A 148 -24.36 0.28 2.63
CA CYS A 148 -25.47 0.23 3.59
C CYS A 148 -25.58 1.55 4.36
N THR A 149 -24.45 2.18 4.67
CA THR A 149 -24.38 3.43 5.44
C THR A 149 -24.09 4.65 4.57
N ASN A 150 -23.62 4.43 3.36
CA ASN A 150 -23.10 5.44 2.43
C ASN A 150 -21.93 6.26 3.01
N LEU A 151 -21.16 5.65 3.93
CA LEU A 151 -19.98 6.26 4.53
C LEU A 151 -18.70 5.64 3.99
N ARG A 152 -17.59 6.38 4.08
CA ARG A 152 -16.27 5.83 3.81
C ARG A 152 -15.92 4.77 4.86
N VAL A 153 -15.35 3.64 4.43
CA VAL A 153 -14.94 2.56 5.33
C VAL A 153 -13.68 2.94 6.10
N LEU A 154 -12.80 3.72 5.47
CA LEU A 154 -11.55 4.22 6.03
C LEU A 154 -11.53 5.75 6.04
N PRO A 155 -10.67 6.38 6.86
CA PRO A 155 -10.35 7.80 6.71
C PRO A 155 -9.88 8.11 5.29
N GLU A 156 -10.36 9.23 4.72
CA GLU A 156 -9.97 9.66 3.36
C GLU A 156 -8.54 10.22 3.35
N ILE A 157 -8.17 10.90 4.44
CA ILE A 157 -6.91 11.64 4.57
C ILE A 157 -6.32 11.50 5.98
N LYS A 158 -4.99 11.62 6.06
CA LYS A 158 -4.26 11.79 7.32
C LYS A 158 -3.27 12.93 7.19
N VAL A 159 -3.29 13.85 8.17
CA VAL A 159 -2.33 14.95 8.23
C VAL A 159 -1.27 14.65 9.29
N PHE A 160 -0.02 14.81 8.93
CA PHE A 160 1.13 14.77 9.82
C PHE A 160 1.79 16.13 9.88
N VAL A 161 2.30 16.48 11.06
CA VAL A 161 3.16 17.65 11.22
C VAL A 161 4.58 17.18 11.45
N ARG A 162 5.46 17.50 10.53
CA ARG A 162 6.89 17.16 10.62
C ARG A 162 7.71 18.37 10.17
N GLY A 163 8.74 18.70 10.91
CA GLY A 163 9.62 19.82 10.56
C GLY A 163 8.90 21.17 10.34
N GLY A 164 7.79 21.42 11.04
CA GLY A 164 6.98 22.62 10.83
C GLY A 164 6.12 22.60 9.55
N VAL A 165 6.10 21.48 8.80
CA VAL A 165 5.30 21.30 7.58
C VAL A 165 4.12 20.38 7.89
N ARG A 166 2.91 20.79 7.49
CA ARG A 166 1.70 19.95 7.53
C ARG A 166 1.61 19.18 6.21
N ILE A 167 1.68 17.88 6.27
CA ILE A 167 1.67 16.98 5.12
C ILE A 167 0.42 16.12 5.20
N ALA A 168 -0.44 16.20 4.20
CA ALA A 168 -1.62 15.35 4.07
C ALA A 168 -1.36 14.24 3.08
N PHE A 169 -1.67 13.00 3.47
CA PHE A 169 -1.81 11.88 2.55
C PHE A 169 -3.27 11.66 2.23
N VAL A 170 -3.59 11.50 0.94
CA VAL A 170 -4.91 11.12 0.44
C VAL A 170 -4.83 9.68 -0.04
N GLY A 171 -5.51 8.76 0.64
CA GLY A 171 -5.50 7.34 0.29
C GLY A 171 -6.44 7.05 -0.89
N ILE A 172 -6.01 6.19 -1.84
CA ILE A 172 -6.77 5.87 -3.04
C ILE A 172 -6.59 4.39 -3.37
N THR A 173 -7.69 3.62 -3.34
CA THR A 173 -7.70 2.18 -3.63
C THR A 173 -8.14 1.94 -5.07
N THR A 174 -7.51 0.99 -5.78
CA THR A 174 -7.88 0.70 -7.17
C THR A 174 -9.28 0.11 -7.29
N PRO A 175 -10.12 0.64 -8.21
CA PRO A 175 -11.39 0.01 -8.55
C PRO A 175 -11.24 -1.38 -9.17
N GLU A 176 -10.05 -1.72 -9.71
CA GLU A 176 -9.76 -3.07 -10.23
C GLU A 176 -9.81 -4.16 -9.15
N THR A 177 -9.87 -3.80 -7.88
CA THR A 177 -10.01 -4.74 -6.76
C THR A 177 -11.14 -5.74 -6.97
N PHE A 178 -12.25 -5.34 -7.61
CA PHE A 178 -13.35 -6.26 -7.93
C PHE A 178 -12.98 -7.36 -8.93
N THR A 179 -12.02 -7.12 -9.81
CA THR A 179 -11.57 -8.07 -10.83
C THR A 179 -10.25 -8.74 -10.51
N LYS A 180 -9.43 -8.11 -9.68
CA LYS A 180 -8.10 -8.60 -9.26
C LYS A 180 -8.14 -9.38 -7.96
N SER A 181 -9.16 -9.16 -7.10
CA SER A 181 -9.49 -9.98 -5.94
C SER A 181 -10.78 -10.76 -6.19
N THR A 182 -11.57 -11.04 -5.16
CA THR A 182 -12.80 -11.84 -5.27
C THR A 182 -14.04 -10.98 -5.08
N PRO A 183 -14.88 -10.75 -6.10
CA PRO A 183 -16.09 -9.91 -6.01
C PRO A 183 -17.03 -10.29 -4.87
N ALA A 184 -17.14 -11.59 -4.54
CA ALA A 184 -18.00 -12.09 -3.47
C ALA A 184 -17.66 -11.48 -2.09
N TYR A 185 -16.42 -11.05 -1.86
CA TYR A 185 -16.00 -10.42 -0.60
C TYR A 185 -16.62 -9.03 -0.37
N PHE A 186 -17.09 -8.40 -1.44
CA PHE A 186 -17.75 -7.11 -1.41
C PHE A 186 -19.27 -7.21 -1.34
N MET A 187 -19.80 -8.45 -1.32
CA MET A 187 -21.24 -8.73 -1.31
C MET A 187 -21.72 -9.11 0.09
N ASN A 188 -23.05 -9.07 0.26
CA ASN A 188 -23.70 -9.63 1.44
C ASN A 188 -23.48 -11.16 1.52
N LYS A 189 -23.68 -11.76 2.70
CA LYS A 189 -23.47 -13.22 2.92
C LYS A 189 -24.23 -14.11 1.92
N ALA A 190 -25.36 -13.65 1.43
CA ALA A 190 -26.15 -14.39 0.42
C ALA A 190 -25.66 -14.18 -1.02
N GLN A 191 -24.65 -13.35 -1.22
CA GLN A 191 -24.07 -12.98 -2.52
C GLN A 191 -25.13 -12.47 -3.53
N THR A 192 -26.14 -11.76 -3.04
CA THR A 192 -27.23 -11.23 -3.86
C THR A 192 -27.07 -9.77 -4.22
N LYS A 193 -26.26 -9.02 -3.46
CA LYS A 193 -26.00 -7.60 -3.72
C LYS A 193 -24.65 -7.18 -3.13
N TYR A 194 -24.02 -6.22 -3.75
CA TYR A 194 -22.85 -5.53 -3.18
C TYR A 194 -23.26 -4.72 -1.95
N ILE A 195 -22.43 -4.78 -0.92
CA ILE A 195 -22.53 -3.97 0.31
C ILE A 195 -21.34 -3.05 0.48
N TYR A 196 -20.31 -3.23 -0.34
CA TYR A 196 -19.18 -2.31 -0.48
C TYR A 196 -18.97 -1.94 -1.93
N ASP A 197 -18.46 -0.75 -2.16
CA ASP A 197 -18.01 -0.27 -3.48
C ASP A 197 -16.66 0.41 -3.34
N ILE A 198 -15.81 0.24 -4.33
CA ILE A 198 -14.61 1.04 -4.53
C ILE A 198 -14.94 1.93 -5.73
N LEU A 199 -15.25 3.20 -5.44
CA LEU A 199 -15.77 4.13 -6.45
C LEU A 199 -14.79 4.28 -7.61
N GLY A 200 -15.18 3.80 -8.79
CA GLY A 200 -14.44 3.91 -10.03
C GLY A 200 -15.26 4.64 -11.09
N GLY A 201 -16.38 4.02 -11.47
CA GLY A 201 -17.16 4.39 -12.66
C GLY A 201 -16.48 3.86 -13.92
N GLU A 202 -17.27 3.53 -14.95
CA GLU A 202 -16.73 3.00 -16.22
C GLU A 202 -15.86 4.03 -16.94
N ASP A 203 -16.12 5.31 -16.72
CA ASP A 203 -15.40 6.47 -17.28
C ASP A 203 -14.41 7.13 -16.29
N GLY A 204 -14.19 6.53 -15.11
CA GLY A 204 -13.34 7.07 -14.06
C GLY A 204 -13.92 8.23 -13.25
N GLN A 205 -15.05 8.81 -13.65
CA GLN A 205 -15.58 10.05 -13.07
C GLN A 205 -15.95 9.93 -11.57
N LYS A 206 -16.39 8.75 -11.13
CA LYS A 206 -16.67 8.53 -9.70
C LYS A 206 -15.39 8.57 -8.87
N LEU A 207 -14.30 7.98 -9.39
CA LEU A 207 -12.98 8.02 -8.78
C LEU A 207 -12.45 9.45 -8.72
N TYR A 208 -12.40 10.14 -9.86
CA TYR A 208 -11.88 11.51 -9.94
C TYR A 208 -12.63 12.46 -9.01
N SER A 209 -13.97 12.35 -8.97
CA SER A 209 -14.80 13.17 -8.08
C SER A 209 -14.55 12.87 -6.60
N ALA A 210 -14.35 11.58 -6.22
CA ALA A 210 -14.04 11.20 -4.85
C ALA A 210 -12.66 11.72 -4.44
N VAL A 211 -11.67 11.57 -5.31
CA VAL A 211 -10.29 12.03 -5.09
C VAL A 211 -10.26 13.56 -4.99
N GLN A 212 -10.89 14.30 -5.92
CA GLN A 212 -10.89 15.77 -5.87
C GLN A 212 -11.47 16.30 -4.57
N LYS A 213 -12.59 15.72 -4.09
CA LYS A 213 -13.19 16.13 -2.79
C LYS A 213 -12.24 15.90 -1.62
N ALA A 214 -11.50 14.79 -1.62
CA ALA A 214 -10.52 14.50 -0.57
C ALA A 214 -9.32 15.46 -0.64
N VAL A 215 -8.83 15.76 -1.85
CA VAL A 215 -7.75 16.75 -2.07
C VAL A 215 -8.18 18.15 -1.63
N ASP A 216 -9.37 18.59 -2.00
CA ASP A 216 -9.89 19.91 -1.59
C ASP A 216 -9.95 20.05 -0.05
N LYS A 217 -10.38 18.98 0.62
CA LYS A 217 -10.38 18.91 2.08
C LYS A 217 -8.96 18.91 2.64
N ALA A 218 -8.03 18.17 2.04
CA ALA A 218 -6.63 18.10 2.45
C ALA A 218 -5.94 19.46 2.32
N LYS A 219 -6.18 20.19 1.25
CA LYS A 219 -5.63 21.55 1.01
C LYS A 219 -6.07 22.59 2.05
N CYS A 220 -7.24 22.42 2.66
CA CYS A 220 -7.66 23.26 3.77
C CYS A 220 -6.88 22.99 5.07
N LEU A 221 -6.21 21.83 5.19
CA LEU A 221 -5.61 21.31 6.42
C LEU A 221 -4.08 21.22 6.37
N ALA A 222 -3.50 21.22 5.17
CA ALA A 222 -2.08 20.91 4.98
C ALA A 222 -1.39 21.89 4.03
N ASP A 223 -0.07 21.97 4.18
CA ASP A 223 0.82 22.76 3.32
C ASP A 223 1.24 21.98 2.07
N VAL A 224 1.31 20.65 2.18
CA VAL A 224 1.66 19.71 1.12
C VAL A 224 0.62 18.59 1.09
N VAL A 225 0.13 18.24 -0.11
CA VAL A 225 -0.85 17.18 -0.33
C VAL A 225 -0.25 16.11 -1.24
N ILE A 226 -0.16 14.89 -0.73
CA ILE A 226 0.43 13.74 -1.42
C ILE A 226 -0.65 12.70 -1.65
N GLY A 227 -0.81 12.24 -2.89
CA GLY A 227 -1.57 11.04 -3.21
C GLY A 227 -0.81 9.81 -2.69
N LEU A 228 -1.50 8.95 -1.97
CA LEU A 228 -1.02 7.62 -1.57
C LEU A 228 -1.99 6.62 -2.22
N GLY A 229 -1.68 6.26 -3.46
CA GLY A 229 -2.55 5.48 -4.32
C GLY A 229 -2.04 4.07 -4.56
N HIS A 230 -2.99 3.20 -4.92
CA HIS A 230 -2.68 1.89 -5.46
C HIS A 230 -3.51 1.72 -6.74
N LEU A 231 -3.04 2.33 -7.83
CA LEU A 231 -3.79 2.47 -9.09
C LEU A 231 -3.04 1.93 -10.31
N GLY A 232 -1.72 2.05 -10.29
CA GLY A 232 -0.85 1.66 -11.38
C GLY A 232 -0.82 2.66 -12.54
N VAL A 233 0.07 2.34 -13.47
CA VAL A 233 0.27 3.10 -14.72
C VAL A 233 0.14 2.21 -15.96
N ASP A 234 -0.31 0.97 -15.80
CA ASP A 234 -0.56 0.07 -16.92
C ASP A 234 -1.78 0.59 -17.72
N PRO A 235 -1.67 0.75 -19.05
CA PRO A 235 -2.81 1.19 -19.88
C PRO A 235 -4.05 0.29 -19.78
N SER A 236 -3.90 -0.98 -19.38
CA SER A 236 -5.03 -1.88 -19.16
C SER A 236 -5.89 -1.49 -17.96
N SER A 237 -5.36 -0.71 -17.04
CA SER A 237 -6.07 -0.18 -15.85
C SER A 237 -6.82 1.13 -16.12
N SER A 238 -6.72 1.68 -17.36
CA SER A 238 -7.51 2.86 -17.74
C SER A 238 -9.01 2.57 -17.64
N PRO A 239 -9.84 3.51 -17.14
CA PRO A 239 -9.54 4.92 -16.84
C PRO A 239 -9.13 5.19 -15.38
N TRP A 240 -8.61 4.22 -14.66
CA TRP A 240 -8.34 4.33 -13.21
C TRP A 240 -6.86 4.43 -12.86
N THR A 241 -5.97 4.66 -13.84
CA THR A 241 -4.52 4.82 -13.58
C THR A 241 -4.25 6.07 -12.76
N SER A 242 -3.12 6.07 -12.05
CA SER A 242 -2.66 7.26 -11.31
C SER A 242 -2.43 8.47 -12.23
N GLU A 243 -1.98 8.23 -13.46
CA GLU A 243 -1.80 9.28 -14.46
C GLU A 243 -3.15 9.94 -14.82
N GLU A 244 -4.19 9.13 -15.03
CA GLU A 244 -5.53 9.63 -15.32
C GLU A 244 -6.15 10.36 -14.12
N VAL A 245 -5.96 9.84 -12.90
CA VAL A 245 -6.40 10.52 -11.68
C VAL A 245 -5.73 11.88 -11.54
N ILE A 246 -4.43 11.99 -11.75
CA ILE A 246 -3.71 13.26 -11.73
C ILE A 246 -4.24 14.19 -12.81
N ALA A 247 -4.36 13.71 -14.06
CA ALA A 247 -4.82 14.51 -15.19
C ALA A 247 -6.24 15.06 -15.05
N HIS A 248 -7.10 14.39 -14.26
CA HIS A 248 -8.49 14.80 -14.03
C HIS A 248 -8.75 15.47 -12.68
N THR A 249 -7.71 15.70 -11.89
CA THR A 249 -7.81 16.37 -10.58
C THR A 249 -6.81 17.52 -10.48
N THR A 250 -6.90 18.33 -9.43
CA THR A 250 -5.94 19.39 -9.16
C THR A 250 -5.57 19.40 -7.69
N GLY A 251 -4.33 19.80 -7.41
CA GLY A 251 -3.91 20.14 -6.04
C GLY A 251 -3.04 19.12 -5.33
N PHE A 252 -2.68 18.01 -5.97
CA PHE A 252 -1.57 17.18 -5.50
C PHE A 252 -0.23 17.89 -5.69
N ASP A 253 0.66 17.76 -4.72
CA ASP A 253 2.05 18.21 -4.84
C ASP A 253 2.96 17.07 -5.31
N ALA A 254 2.64 15.82 -4.94
CA ALA A 254 3.26 14.60 -5.41
C ALA A 254 2.28 13.42 -5.30
N PHE A 255 2.64 12.28 -5.90
CA PHE A 255 1.84 11.07 -5.89
C PHE A 255 2.76 9.84 -5.74
N ILE A 256 2.55 9.06 -4.68
CA ILE A 256 3.16 7.75 -4.44
C ILE A 256 2.14 6.70 -4.84
N ASP A 257 2.53 5.76 -5.70
CA ASP A 257 1.62 4.78 -6.29
C ASP A 257 2.17 3.35 -6.20
N GLY A 258 1.35 2.36 -6.53
CA GLY A 258 1.66 0.94 -6.59
C GLY A 258 0.92 0.25 -7.74
N HIS A 259 0.60 -1.05 -7.58
CA HIS A 259 -0.25 -1.88 -8.44
C HIS A 259 0.39 -2.41 -9.72
N SER A 260 1.07 -1.58 -10.50
CA SER A 260 1.65 -1.99 -11.79
C SER A 260 3.08 -2.54 -11.68
N HIS A 261 3.62 -2.64 -10.46
CA HIS A 261 5.00 -3.11 -10.20
C HIS A 261 6.07 -2.34 -10.98
N THR A 262 5.79 -1.09 -11.31
CA THR A 262 6.66 -0.27 -12.14
C THR A 262 7.76 0.37 -11.30
N VAL A 263 9.02 0.26 -11.75
CA VAL A 263 10.12 1.04 -11.17
C VAL A 263 10.09 2.43 -11.80
N MET A 264 9.69 3.43 -11.02
CA MET A 264 9.51 4.80 -11.48
C MET A 264 9.99 5.78 -10.42
N GLU A 265 11.18 6.36 -10.61
CA GLU A 265 11.74 7.28 -9.64
C GLU A 265 11.04 8.63 -9.65
N ASN A 266 10.83 9.20 -10.87
CA ASN A 266 10.26 10.53 -11.04
C ASN A 266 9.63 10.67 -12.43
N LYS A 267 8.30 10.65 -12.47
CA LYS A 267 7.56 10.95 -13.69
C LYS A 267 6.74 12.21 -13.47
N GLN A 268 6.86 13.18 -14.38
CA GLN A 268 6.07 14.40 -14.31
C GLN A 268 4.77 14.22 -15.09
N VAL A 269 3.65 14.38 -14.43
CA VAL A 269 2.31 14.27 -15.00
C VAL A 269 1.59 15.61 -14.82
N ALA A 270 1.04 16.16 -15.89
CA ALA A 270 0.27 17.39 -15.80
C ALA A 270 -1.09 17.12 -15.15
N ASP A 271 -1.45 17.91 -14.14
CA ASP A 271 -2.78 17.91 -13.55
C ASP A 271 -3.80 18.63 -14.45
N ALA A 272 -5.09 18.63 -14.06
CA ALA A 272 -6.16 19.29 -14.84
C ALA A 272 -5.95 20.81 -15.03
N SER A 273 -5.08 21.45 -14.26
CA SER A 273 -4.70 22.85 -14.41
C SER A 273 -3.43 23.05 -15.26
N GLY A 274 -2.75 21.96 -15.65
CA GLY A 274 -1.47 21.97 -16.35
C GLY A 274 -0.25 22.04 -15.43
N ARG A 275 -0.42 22.00 -14.10
CA ARG A 275 0.69 21.94 -13.14
C ARG A 275 1.28 20.51 -13.14
N LEU A 276 2.60 20.43 -13.13
CA LEU A 276 3.29 19.14 -13.07
C LEU A 276 3.27 18.58 -11.64
N VAL A 277 2.89 17.31 -11.53
CA VAL A 277 2.87 16.52 -10.30
C VAL A 277 3.88 15.39 -10.44
N THR A 278 4.75 15.22 -9.46
CA THR A 278 5.70 14.12 -9.42
C THR A 278 4.99 12.83 -9.03
N LEU A 279 5.01 11.83 -9.92
CA LEU A 279 4.51 10.47 -9.72
C LEU A 279 5.68 9.51 -9.55
N THR A 280 5.61 8.60 -8.57
CA THR A 280 6.67 7.65 -8.24
C THR A 280 6.12 6.29 -7.80
N GLN A 281 6.85 5.21 -8.10
CA GLN A 281 6.62 3.82 -7.64
C GLN A 281 7.96 3.12 -7.39
N THR A 282 7.99 2.14 -6.49
CA THR A 282 9.25 1.47 -6.08
C THR A 282 9.51 0.16 -6.83
N GLY A 283 8.64 -0.26 -7.72
CA GLY A 283 8.63 -1.60 -8.30
C GLY A 283 7.81 -2.56 -7.43
N SER A 284 8.33 -3.75 -7.15
CA SER A 284 7.68 -4.74 -6.30
C SER A 284 8.71 -5.54 -5.51
N TYR A 285 8.23 -6.29 -4.49
CA TYR A 285 9.04 -7.29 -3.76
C TYR A 285 10.29 -6.69 -3.10
N PHE A 286 10.19 -5.49 -2.54
CA PHE A 286 11.32 -4.74 -2.01
C PHE A 286 12.45 -4.53 -3.03
N ALA A 287 12.16 -4.38 -4.32
CA ALA A 287 13.17 -4.00 -5.29
C ALA A 287 13.81 -2.65 -4.96
N ASN A 288 13.00 -1.73 -4.44
CA ASN A 288 13.46 -0.43 -3.95
C ASN A 288 12.62 0.01 -2.75
N VAL A 289 13.17 0.91 -1.95
CA VAL A 289 12.43 1.84 -1.10
C VAL A 289 12.53 3.23 -1.71
N GLY A 290 11.40 3.92 -1.83
CA GLY A 290 11.40 5.28 -2.32
C GLY A 290 11.73 6.27 -1.21
N GLU A 291 12.41 7.34 -1.58
CA GLU A 291 12.71 8.47 -0.72
C GLU A 291 12.25 9.75 -1.39
N MET A 292 11.26 10.40 -0.80
CA MET A 292 10.77 11.72 -1.21
C MET A 292 11.25 12.75 -0.20
N THR A 293 11.91 13.79 -0.67
CA THR A 293 12.36 14.90 0.15
C THR A 293 11.52 16.13 -0.13
N ILE A 294 10.96 16.74 0.92
CA ILE A 294 10.28 18.03 0.88
C ILE A 294 11.23 19.06 1.50
N ALA A 295 11.78 19.93 0.67
CA ALA A 295 12.66 21.02 1.12
C ALA A 295 11.86 22.12 1.86
N PRO A 296 12.51 22.97 2.66
CA PRO A 296 11.85 24.05 3.39
C PRO A 296 11.08 25.04 2.50
N ASP A 297 11.49 25.20 1.25
CA ASP A 297 10.82 26.03 0.23
C ASP A 297 9.63 25.35 -0.44
N GLY A 298 9.37 24.08 -0.12
CA GLY A 298 8.30 23.25 -0.68
C GLY A 298 8.71 22.48 -1.95
N THR A 299 9.95 22.57 -2.40
CA THR A 299 10.46 21.77 -3.52
C THR A 299 10.45 20.29 -3.13
N ILE A 300 9.92 19.43 -4.04
CA ILE A 300 9.86 17.99 -3.86
C ILE A 300 10.82 17.32 -4.83
N SER A 301 11.63 16.41 -4.30
CA SER A 301 12.48 15.51 -5.07
C SER A 301 12.31 14.06 -4.62
N THR A 302 12.53 13.13 -5.53
CA THR A 302 12.39 11.69 -5.28
C THR A 302 13.62 10.94 -5.75
N ARG A 303 13.96 9.86 -5.06
CA ARG A 303 14.96 8.89 -5.49
C ARG A 303 14.57 7.48 -5.04
N LEU A 304 15.13 6.48 -5.68
CA LEU A 304 14.96 5.08 -5.30
C LEU A 304 16.26 4.53 -4.70
N VAL A 305 16.12 3.81 -3.60
CA VAL A 305 17.22 3.13 -2.90
C VAL A 305 16.99 1.63 -3.02
N SER A 306 17.91 0.91 -3.67
CA SER A 306 17.75 -0.52 -3.96
C SER A 306 18.46 -1.46 -2.98
N THR A 307 19.38 -0.94 -2.16
CA THR A 307 20.13 -1.72 -1.19
C THR A 307 20.40 -0.93 0.08
N TYR A 308 20.46 -1.63 1.22
CA TYR A 308 20.87 -1.05 2.49
C TYR A 308 21.56 -2.12 3.35
N ASP A 309 22.77 -1.84 3.84
CA ASP A 309 23.63 -2.85 4.48
C ASP A 309 23.34 -3.09 5.97
N GLN A 310 22.46 -2.28 6.58
CA GLN A 310 22.14 -2.38 8.01
C GLN A 310 20.72 -2.86 8.21
N GLU A 311 20.49 -3.59 9.28
CA GLU A 311 19.17 -4.07 9.70
C GLU A 311 18.90 -3.64 11.15
N ASP A 312 17.64 -3.31 11.45
CA ASP A 312 17.20 -3.20 12.83
C ASP A 312 17.16 -4.60 13.44
N VAL A 313 17.90 -4.79 14.52
CA VAL A 313 18.13 -6.12 15.14
C VAL A 313 16.82 -6.74 15.65
N ALA A 314 15.90 -5.93 16.17
CA ALA A 314 14.64 -6.43 16.70
C ALA A 314 13.71 -6.87 15.57
N VAL A 315 13.58 -6.05 14.51
CA VAL A 315 12.75 -6.37 13.34
C VAL A 315 13.33 -7.55 12.57
N ALA A 316 14.67 -7.64 12.44
CA ALA A 316 15.32 -8.77 11.79
C ALA A 316 15.09 -10.09 12.54
N ALA A 317 15.14 -10.06 13.87
CA ALA A 317 14.85 -11.24 14.68
C ALA A 317 13.39 -11.68 14.57
N GLU A 318 12.45 -10.76 14.53
CA GLU A 318 11.04 -11.05 14.34
C GLU A 318 10.76 -11.60 12.93
N GLN A 319 11.32 -10.97 11.89
CA GLN A 319 11.24 -11.43 10.51
C GLN A 319 11.80 -12.86 10.36
N ALA A 320 13.00 -13.13 10.91
CA ALA A 320 13.61 -14.45 10.86
C ALA A 320 12.77 -15.51 11.60
N ALA A 321 12.13 -15.15 12.72
CA ALA A 321 11.26 -16.07 13.44
C ALA A 321 10.04 -16.50 12.60
N TRP A 322 9.44 -15.57 11.86
CA TRP A 322 8.34 -15.87 10.93
C TRP A 322 8.80 -16.71 9.74
N VAL A 323 9.92 -16.34 9.10
CA VAL A 323 10.51 -17.12 7.98
C VAL A 323 10.78 -18.54 8.43
N ASN A 324 11.48 -18.75 9.54
CA ASN A 324 11.80 -20.09 10.06
C ASN A 324 10.54 -20.89 10.39
N THR A 325 9.51 -20.25 10.96
CA THR A 325 8.25 -20.93 11.27
C THR A 325 7.58 -21.48 10.03
N VAL A 326 7.52 -20.70 8.96
CA VAL A 326 6.91 -21.13 7.69
C VAL A 326 7.80 -22.15 6.99
N ASP A 327 9.10 -21.96 6.97
CA ASP A 327 10.06 -22.88 6.34
C ASP A 327 10.05 -24.24 7.04
N ASP A 328 9.96 -24.30 8.37
CA ASP A 328 9.82 -25.55 9.13
C ASP A 328 8.52 -26.29 8.75
N MET A 329 7.40 -25.56 8.61
CA MET A 329 6.12 -26.15 8.20
C MET A 329 6.13 -26.67 6.77
N LEU A 330 6.78 -25.96 5.84
CA LEU A 330 6.87 -26.32 4.43
C LEU A 330 8.02 -27.30 4.12
N GLY A 331 9.04 -27.33 4.95
CA GLY A 331 10.22 -28.18 4.82
C GLY A 331 9.97 -29.65 5.15
N GLU A 332 8.80 -30.02 5.68
CA GLU A 332 8.47 -31.42 5.98
C GLU A 332 8.40 -32.23 4.68
N LYS A 333 9.26 -33.22 4.59
CA LYS A 333 9.37 -34.10 3.41
C LYS A 333 8.20 -35.07 3.35
N ILE A 334 7.17 -34.73 2.59
CA ILE A 334 5.97 -35.55 2.42
C ILE A 334 6.08 -36.65 1.37
N ALA A 335 6.99 -36.51 0.39
CA ALA A 335 7.23 -37.50 -0.66
C ALA A 335 8.58 -37.30 -1.34
N VAL A 336 9.08 -38.35 -1.99
CA VAL A 336 10.25 -38.32 -2.92
C VAL A 336 9.78 -38.68 -4.30
N ALA A 337 10.06 -37.86 -5.30
CA ALA A 337 9.81 -38.21 -6.68
C ALA A 337 11.09 -38.77 -7.31
N ASP A 338 11.03 -40.00 -7.83
CA ASP A 338 12.15 -40.65 -8.53
C ASP A 338 12.36 -40.08 -9.95
N THR A 339 11.49 -39.18 -10.39
CA THR A 339 11.55 -38.59 -11.72
C THR A 339 11.93 -37.11 -11.63
N LYS A 340 12.84 -36.71 -12.51
CA LYS A 340 13.23 -35.33 -12.66
C LYS A 340 12.06 -34.50 -13.20
N PHE A 341 11.54 -33.54 -12.42
CA PHE A 341 10.57 -32.57 -12.93
C PHE A 341 11.26 -31.68 -13.96
N LEU A 342 10.85 -31.80 -15.24
CA LEU A 342 11.29 -30.88 -16.26
C LEU A 342 10.46 -29.61 -16.14
N HIS A 343 11.10 -28.52 -15.77
CA HIS A 343 10.52 -27.20 -15.95
C HIS A 343 10.31 -26.97 -17.45
N HIS A 344 9.12 -27.19 -17.94
CA HIS A 344 8.73 -26.62 -19.22
C HIS A 344 8.64 -25.10 -19.03
N ARG A 345 9.68 -24.38 -19.43
CA ARG A 345 9.48 -22.98 -19.79
C ARG A 345 8.35 -22.95 -20.81
N PRO A 346 7.26 -22.16 -20.61
CA PRO A 346 6.31 -21.95 -21.69
C PRO A 346 7.11 -21.42 -22.88
N CYS A 347 7.16 -22.18 -23.96
CA CYS A 347 7.72 -21.68 -25.21
C CYS A 347 6.73 -20.64 -25.75
N TYR A 348 6.86 -19.40 -25.31
CA TYR A 348 6.33 -18.26 -26.05
C TYR A 348 7.14 -18.16 -27.35
N ARG A 349 6.77 -18.97 -28.35
CA ARG A 349 7.11 -18.65 -29.73
C ARG A 349 6.27 -17.42 -30.08
N GLN A 350 6.90 -16.28 -30.13
CA GLN A 350 6.40 -15.16 -30.91
C GLN A 350 6.35 -15.63 -32.38
N THR A 351 5.17 -15.99 -32.85
CA THR A 351 4.92 -16.11 -34.28
C THR A 351 4.20 -14.82 -34.71
N PRO A 352 4.81 -14.02 -35.58
CA PRO A 352 4.08 -12.93 -36.23
C PRO A 352 3.26 -13.54 -37.36
N HIS A 353 1.95 -13.77 -37.15
CA HIS A 353 1.04 -13.97 -38.27
C HIS A 353 -0.39 -13.54 -37.96
N PRO A 354 -1.10 -12.95 -38.94
CA PRO A 354 -2.37 -12.30 -38.74
C PRO A 354 -3.50 -13.28 -38.52
N LEU A 355 -4.45 -12.83 -37.69
CA LEU A 355 -5.68 -13.50 -37.34
C LEU A 355 -6.45 -13.99 -38.59
N ARG A 356 -6.58 -15.31 -38.77
CA ARG A 356 -7.74 -15.90 -39.42
C ARG A 356 -8.70 -16.40 -38.34
N ARG A 357 -9.89 -15.86 -38.35
CA ARG A 357 -11.05 -16.42 -37.63
C ARG A 357 -11.33 -17.83 -38.17
N ASP A 358 -11.88 -18.65 -37.28
CA ASP A 358 -12.47 -19.96 -37.48
C ASP A 358 -11.51 -21.16 -37.41
N GLN A 359 -11.31 -21.61 -36.13
CA GLN A 359 -11.38 -23.01 -35.74
C GLN A 359 -11.35 -23.18 -34.21
N PRO A 360 -12.18 -24.11 -33.64
CA PRO A 360 -12.26 -24.31 -32.19
C PRO A 360 -10.94 -24.94 -31.66
N GLY A 361 -10.46 -24.36 -30.56
CA GLY A 361 -9.19 -24.72 -29.93
C GLY A 361 -9.16 -26.18 -29.48
N ARG A 362 -8.13 -26.90 -29.90
CA ARG A 362 -7.74 -28.18 -29.31
C ARG A 362 -7.11 -27.88 -27.94
N LEU A 363 -7.79 -28.28 -26.89
CA LEU A 363 -7.25 -28.41 -25.53
C LEU A 363 -6.02 -29.34 -25.56
N CYS A 364 -4.88 -28.80 -25.18
CA CYS A 364 -3.67 -29.59 -24.95
C CYS A 364 -3.93 -30.50 -23.75
N GLY A 365 -3.78 -31.82 -24.00
CA GLY A 365 -4.25 -32.89 -23.15
C GLY A 365 -3.77 -32.84 -21.72
N ARG A 366 -4.70 -33.00 -20.80
CA ARG A 366 -4.46 -33.38 -19.42
C ARG A 366 -3.78 -34.74 -19.39
N ARG A 367 -2.53 -34.84 -18.95
CA ARG A 367 -1.99 -36.09 -18.42
C ARG A 367 -2.40 -36.18 -16.96
N HIS A 368 -3.25 -37.14 -16.67
CA HIS A 368 -3.64 -37.50 -15.32
C HIS A 368 -2.40 -38.03 -14.57
N LEU A 369 -2.13 -37.45 -13.40
CA LEU A 369 -1.29 -38.11 -12.42
C LEU A 369 -2.09 -39.31 -11.87
N HIS A 370 -1.68 -40.53 -12.20
CA HIS A 370 -2.10 -41.71 -11.44
C HIS A 370 -1.24 -41.80 -10.18
N LEU A 371 -1.87 -41.49 -9.04
CA LEU A 371 -1.35 -41.91 -7.74
C LEU A 371 -1.52 -43.44 -7.66
N LEU A 372 -0.44 -44.17 -7.69
CA LEU A 372 -0.42 -45.59 -7.33
C LEU A 372 -0.46 -45.68 -5.81
N GLN A 373 -1.42 -46.46 -5.31
CA GLN A 373 -1.53 -46.92 -3.93
C GLN A 373 -0.31 -47.73 -3.50
#